data_c6cc6ee4472e8a81b0e97843182c4390
#
_entry.id   c6cc6ee4472e8a81b0e97843182c4390
#
_cell.length_a   1.000
_cell.length_b   1.000
_cell.length_c   1.000
_cell.angle_alpha   90.00
_cell.angle_beta   90.00
_cell.angle_gamma   90.00
#
_symmetry.space_group_name_H-M   'P 1'
#
loop_
_entity.id
_entity.type
_entity.pdbx_description
1 polymer ?
#
loop_
_entity_poly.entity_id
_entity_poly.type
_entity_poly.pdbx_seq_one_letter_code
_entity_poly.pdbx_strand_id
1 'polypeptide(L)' 'MSKIVARTLDFLELFADQKKPLSLSEIARLLQIPASSCHDVLRAMQERGYIYELSPRGGYYPTLKIFQIAKTIADSD' A
#
# COMPACT_ATOMS: atom_id res chain seq x y z
N MET A 1 5.43 -16.90 8.92
CA MET A 1 5.53 -15.67 8.10
C MET A 1 5.20 -14.46 8.97
N SER A 2 5.89 -13.35 8.77
CA SER A 2 5.62 -12.11 9.49
C SER A 2 4.25 -11.55 9.08
N LYS A 3 3.44 -11.19 10.07
CA LYS A 3 2.15 -10.54 9.81
C LYS A 3 2.34 -9.19 9.12
N ILE A 4 3.43 -8.49 9.42
CA ILE A 4 3.72 -7.18 8.84
C ILE A 4 4.02 -7.32 7.34
N VAL A 5 4.83 -8.32 6.97
CA VAL A 5 5.15 -8.57 5.57
C VAL A 5 3.89 -8.98 4.80
N ALA A 6 3.11 -9.91 5.37
CA ALA A 6 1.86 -10.34 4.74
C ALA A 6 0.91 -9.17 4.53
N ARG A 7 0.75 -8.31 5.53
CA ARG A 7 -0.11 -7.13 5.42
C ARG A 7 0.36 -6.16 4.36
N THR A 8 1.67 -5.96 4.23
CA THR A 8 2.22 -5.07 3.21
C THR A 8 1.88 -5.57 1.82
N LEU A 9 2.03 -6.87 1.58
CA LEU A 9 1.66 -7.48 0.31
C LEU A 9 0.15 -7.37 0.07
N ASP A 10 -0.66 -7.58 1.10
CA ASP A 10 -2.11 -7.43 1.02
C ASP A 10 -2.52 -6.01 0.61
N PHE A 11 -1.81 -4.99 1.09
CA PHE A 11 -2.06 -3.60 0.71
C PHE A 11 -1.86 -3.42 -0.78
N LEU A 12 -0.76 -3.92 -1.33
CA LEU A 12 -0.48 -3.81 -2.77
C LEU A 12 -1.55 -4.51 -3.60
N GLU A 13 -1.92 -5.71 -3.20
CA GLU A 13 -2.95 -6.48 -3.89
C GLU A 13 -4.31 -5.80 -3.81
N LEU A 14 -4.61 -5.19 -2.67
CA LEU A 14 -5.86 -4.45 -2.49
C LEU A 14 -5.94 -3.26 -3.45
N PHE A 15 -4.86 -2.48 -3.56
CA PHE A 15 -4.82 -1.35 -4.48
C PHE A 15 -4.98 -1.82 -5.93
N ALA A 16 -4.37 -2.95 -6.29
CA ALA A 16 -4.50 -3.52 -7.63
C ALA A 16 -5.95 -3.95 -7.90
N ASP A 17 -6.63 -4.47 -6.90
CA ASP A 17 -8.02 -4.90 -7.01
C ASP A 17 -9.00 -3.73 -7.10
N GLN A 18 -8.86 -2.76 -6.20
CA GLN A 18 -9.79 -1.65 -6.08
C GLN A 18 -9.59 -0.56 -7.14
N LYS A 19 -8.36 -0.36 -7.61
CA LYS A 19 -7.98 0.55 -8.71
C LYS A 19 -8.40 2.00 -8.46
N LYS A 20 -8.36 2.44 -7.21
CA LYS A 20 -8.71 3.80 -6.81
C LYS A 20 -8.02 4.14 -5.49
N PRO A 21 -7.91 5.42 -5.16
CA PRO A 21 -7.39 5.82 -3.85
C PRO A 21 -8.27 5.27 -2.73
N LEU A 22 -7.64 4.88 -1.64
CA LEU A 22 -8.32 4.31 -0.48
C LEU A 22 -7.88 5.04 0.78
N SER A 23 -8.84 5.37 1.65
CA SER A 23 -8.55 5.95 2.95
C SER A 23 -8.04 4.87 3.90
N LEU A 24 -7.40 5.30 4.99
CA LEU A 24 -6.97 4.39 6.06
C LEU A 24 -8.15 3.55 6.55
N SER A 25 -9.29 4.20 6.79
CA SER A 25 -10.49 3.51 7.29
C SER A 25 -11.00 2.46 6.30
N GLU A 26 -10.99 2.78 5.01
CA GLU A 26 -11.41 1.83 3.98
C GLU A 26 -10.48 0.62 3.92
N ILE A 27 -9.17 0.86 3.95
CA ILE A 27 -8.19 -0.22 3.92
C ILE A 27 -8.34 -1.12 5.14
N ALA A 28 -8.43 -0.52 6.33
CA ALA A 28 -8.57 -1.27 7.57
C ALA A 28 -9.83 -2.14 7.54
N ARG A 29 -10.93 -1.60 7.05
CA ARG A 29 -12.19 -2.33 6.93
C ARG A 29 -12.09 -3.47 5.92
N LEU A 30 -11.56 -3.18 4.74
CA LEU A 30 -11.47 -4.19 3.67
C LEU A 30 -10.54 -5.34 4.02
N LEU A 31 -9.44 -5.05 4.71
CA LEU A 31 -8.48 -6.07 5.12
C LEU A 31 -8.77 -6.65 6.50
N GLN A 32 -9.78 -6.12 7.18
CA GLN A 32 -10.17 -6.57 8.54
C GLN A 32 -9.00 -6.52 9.52
N ILE A 33 -8.30 -5.40 9.55
CA ILE A 33 -7.19 -5.17 10.47
C ILE A 33 -7.46 -3.93 11.33
N PRO A 34 -6.84 -3.86 12.51
CA PRO A 34 -6.98 -2.66 13.35
C PRO A 34 -6.47 -1.42 12.65
N ALA A 35 -7.10 -0.28 12.90
CA ALA A 35 -6.68 1.00 12.32
C ALA A 35 -5.24 1.35 12.66
N SER A 36 -4.79 1.03 13.89
CA SER A 36 -3.42 1.28 14.32
C SER A 36 -2.41 0.49 13.47
N SER A 37 -2.70 -0.78 13.20
CA SER A 37 -1.85 -1.60 12.33
C SER A 37 -1.83 -1.05 10.90
N CYS A 38 -2.99 -0.63 10.41
CA CYS A 38 -3.10 -0.03 9.08
C CYS A 38 -2.27 1.24 8.99
N HIS A 39 -2.36 2.10 10.00
CA HIS A 39 -1.59 3.34 10.05
C HIS A 39 -0.09 3.07 9.98
N ASP A 40 0.39 2.07 10.74
CA ASP A 40 1.81 1.75 10.78
C ASP A 40 2.33 1.29 9.42
N VAL A 41 1.57 0.44 8.72
CA VAL A 41 1.96 -0.03 7.39
C VAL A 41 1.94 1.12 6.38
N LEU A 42 0.88 1.93 6.37
CA LEU A 42 0.78 3.07 5.47
C LEU A 42 1.94 4.05 5.68
N ARG A 43 2.27 4.34 6.93
CA ARG A 43 3.35 5.25 7.24
C ARG A 43 4.69 4.73 6.73
N ALA A 44 4.97 3.44 6.95
CA ALA A 44 6.21 2.83 6.49
C ALA A 44 6.30 2.87 4.96
N MET A 45 5.22 2.55 4.27
CA MET A 45 5.19 2.57 2.81
C MET A 45 5.35 3.99 2.27
N GLN A 46 4.73 4.97 2.93
CA GLN A 46 4.84 6.37 2.54
C GLN A 46 6.25 6.91 2.73
N GLU A 47 6.87 6.60 3.87
CA GLU A 47 8.25 7.03 4.16
C GLU A 47 9.24 6.47 3.15
N ARG A 48 8.99 5.30 2.62
CA ARG A 48 9.87 4.67 1.62
C ARG A 48 9.49 5.03 0.19
N GLY A 49 8.46 5.86 -0.02
CA GLY A 49 8.07 6.33 -1.33
C GLY A 49 7.24 5.38 -2.15
N TYR A 50 6.62 4.37 -1.52
CA TYR A 50 5.79 3.39 -2.24
C TYR A 50 4.35 3.82 -2.40
N ILE A 51 3.86 4.68 -1.51
CA ILE A 51 2.52 5.24 -1.62
C ILE A 51 2.59 6.74 -1.33
N TYR A 52 1.54 7.45 -1.74
CA TYR A 52 1.39 8.87 -1.41
C TYR A 52 -0.06 9.14 -1.03
N GLU A 53 -0.26 10.21 -0.30
CA GLU A 53 -1.58 10.71 0.07
C GLU A 53 -1.98 11.79 -0.91
N LEU A 54 -3.16 11.69 -1.53
CA LEU A 54 -3.58 12.60 -2.58
C LEU A 54 -3.90 14.00 -2.03
N SER A 55 -4.53 14.04 -0.86
CA SER A 55 -4.87 15.28 -0.17
C SER A 55 -5.37 14.88 1.21
N PRO A 56 -5.51 15.83 2.14
CA PRO A 56 -6.20 15.50 3.38
C PRO A 56 -7.56 14.89 3.04
N ARG A 57 -7.80 13.64 3.38
CA ARG A 57 -9.03 12.89 3.10
C ARG A 57 -9.17 12.39 1.66
N GLY A 58 -8.18 12.60 0.79
CA GLY A 58 -8.24 12.10 -0.59
C GLY A 58 -7.85 10.64 -0.73
N GLY A 59 -7.36 10.04 0.34
CA GLY A 59 -6.93 8.65 0.34
C GLY A 59 -5.48 8.48 -0.09
N TYR A 60 -5.05 7.23 -0.08
CA TYR A 60 -3.68 6.84 -0.44
C TYR A 60 -3.71 6.07 -1.75
N TYR A 61 -2.60 6.15 -2.48
CA TYR A 61 -2.46 5.40 -3.73
C TYR A 61 -0.98 5.06 -3.96
N PRO A 62 -0.68 3.93 -4.61
CA PRO A 62 0.72 3.57 -4.91
C PRO A 62 1.39 4.54 -5.87
N THR A 63 2.70 4.74 -5.66
CA THR A 63 3.53 5.48 -6.61
C THR A 63 4.00 4.55 -7.73
N LEU A 64 4.69 5.10 -8.72
CA LEU A 64 5.29 4.31 -9.79
C LEU A 64 6.49 3.48 -9.33
N LYS A 65 6.96 3.67 -8.11
CA LYS A 65 8.15 2.98 -7.61
C LYS A 65 8.02 1.46 -7.67
N ILE A 66 6.83 0.93 -7.35
CA ILE A 66 6.57 -0.51 -7.39
C ILE A 66 6.75 -1.03 -8.82
N PHE A 67 6.18 -0.33 -9.79
CA PHE A 67 6.32 -0.69 -11.20
C PHE A 67 7.77 -0.63 -11.64
N GLN A 68 8.50 0.41 -11.26
CA GLN A 68 9.91 0.56 -11.63
C GLN A 68 10.77 -0.57 -11.10
N ILE A 69 10.55 -0.97 -9.85
CA ILE A 69 11.27 -2.09 -9.25
C ILE A 69 10.93 -3.39 -9.97
N ALA A 70 9.64 -3.64 -10.18
CA ALA A 70 9.20 -4.87 -10.83
C ALA A 70 9.76 -4.98 -12.25
N LYS A 71 9.74 -3.86 -13.00
CA LYS A 71 10.27 -3.81 -14.35
C LYS A 71 11.78 -4.08 -14.36
N THR A 72 12.51 -3.45 -13.44
CA THR A 72 13.96 -3.66 -13.34
C THR A 72 14.29 -5.12 -13.07
N ILE A 73 13.57 -5.75 -12.16
CA ILE A 73 13.76 -7.17 -11.85
C ILE A 73 13.47 -8.04 -13.07
N ALA A 74 12.35 -7.78 -13.74
CA ALA A 74 11.95 -8.54 -14.91
C ALA A 74 12.97 -8.40 -16.05
N ASP A 75 13.48 -7.20 -16.27
CA ASP A 75 14.43 -6.92 -17.34
C ASP A 75 15.83 -7.50 -17.05
N SER A 76 16.12 -7.82 -15.80
CA SER A 76 17.41 -8.36 -15.39
C SER A 76 17.50 -9.89 -15.51
N ASP A 77 16.40 -10.52 -15.75
CA ASP A 77 16.32 -11.98 -15.82
C ASP A 77 16.90 -12.56 -17.12
#